data_1615ef9d0a6434fa72c67f6099be84bb
#
_entry.id   1615ef9d0a6434fa72c67f6099be84bb
#
_cell.length_a   1.000
_cell.length_b   1.000
_cell.length_c   1.000
_cell.angle_alpha   90.00
_cell.angle_beta   90.00
_cell.angle_gamma   90.00
#
_symmetry.space_group_name_H-M   'P 1'
#
loop_
_entity.id
_entity.type
_entity.pdbx_description
1 polymer ?
#
loop_
_entity_poly.entity_id
_entity_poly.type
_entity_poly.pdbx_seq_one_letter_code
_entity_poly.pdbx_strand_id
1 'polypeptide(L)'
;MVDLRDAEFIDSTTLSVLLGARLRAKRSSLGFALLLPDRQYTQVHQILELTRLGRTFAIFGKLDAALAAVRAGRVGDPVRAA
;
A
#
# COMPACT_ATOMS: atom_id res chain seq x y z
N MET A 1 -1.31 -7.05 -5.38
CA MET A 1 -1.01 -5.64 -5.70
C MET A 1 -2.30 -4.88 -5.97
N VAL A 2 -2.40 -3.68 -5.45
CA VAL A 2 -3.54 -2.80 -5.70
C VAL A 2 -3.05 -1.58 -6.46
N ASP A 3 -3.64 -1.33 -7.62
CA ASP A 3 -3.29 -0.18 -8.46
C ASP A 3 -4.21 0.99 -8.15
N LEU A 4 -3.66 2.02 -7.53
CA LEU A 4 -4.37 3.24 -7.14
C LEU A 4 -3.96 4.45 -7.98
N ARG A 5 -3.31 4.23 -9.14
CA ARG A 5 -2.82 5.35 -9.96
C ARG A 5 -3.95 6.24 -10.48
N ASP A 6 -5.12 5.68 -10.70
CA ASP A 6 -6.29 6.43 -11.19
C ASP A 6 -7.26 6.81 -10.06
N ALA A 7 -6.96 6.47 -8.82
CA ALA A 7 -7.80 6.84 -7.70
C ALA A 7 -7.62 8.31 -7.33
N GLU A 8 -8.70 9.08 -7.34
CA GLU A 8 -8.67 10.49 -6.96
C GLU A 8 -8.63 10.66 -5.44
N PHE A 9 -9.32 9.78 -4.72
CA PHE A 9 -9.32 9.77 -3.26
C PHE A 9 -9.68 8.39 -2.74
N ILE A 10 -9.34 8.15 -1.47
CA ILE A 10 -9.84 6.99 -0.72
C ILE A 10 -10.38 7.47 0.62
N ASP A 11 -11.33 6.72 1.18
CA ASP A 11 -11.91 6.98 2.48
C ASP A 11 -11.42 5.96 3.52
N SER A 12 -11.90 6.11 4.77
CA SER A 12 -11.50 5.21 5.85
C SER A 12 -11.96 3.77 5.62
N THR A 13 -13.08 3.57 4.95
CA THR A 13 -13.60 2.23 4.62
C THR A 13 -12.65 1.53 3.65
N THR A 14 -12.24 2.23 2.57
CA THR A 14 -11.27 1.71 1.61
C THR A 14 -9.94 1.41 2.29
N LEU A 15 -9.47 2.32 3.15
CA LEU A 15 -8.23 2.13 3.89
C LEU A 15 -8.27 0.88 4.77
N SER A 16 -9.40 0.65 5.45
CA SER A 16 -9.60 -0.55 6.28
C SER A 16 -9.57 -1.83 5.45
N VAL A 17 -10.16 -1.80 4.25
CA VAL A 17 -10.12 -2.93 3.31
C VAL A 17 -8.69 -3.23 2.89
N LEU A 18 -7.90 -2.20 2.59
CA LEU A 18 -6.49 -2.36 2.21
C LEU A 18 -5.67 -2.96 3.35
N LEU A 19 -5.87 -2.48 4.58
CA LEU A 19 -5.20 -3.03 5.76
C LEU A 19 -5.55 -4.50 5.99
N GLY A 20 -6.82 -4.86 5.82
CA GLY A 20 -7.27 -6.24 5.93
C GLY A 20 -6.67 -7.14 4.86
N ALA A 21 -6.60 -6.65 3.62
CA ALA A 21 -5.98 -7.37 2.51
C ALA A 21 -4.48 -7.61 2.76
N ARG A 22 -3.78 -6.57 3.26
CA ARG A 22 -2.37 -6.69 3.62
C ARG A 22 -2.16 -7.76 4.71
N LEU A 23 -2.99 -7.75 5.73
CA LEU A 23 -2.88 -8.71 6.82
C LEU A 23 -3.10 -10.15 6.33
N ARG A 24 -4.08 -10.36 5.46
CA ARG A 24 -4.34 -11.69 4.85
C ARG A 24 -3.15 -12.14 4.01
N ALA A 25 -2.57 -11.24 3.21
CA ALA A 25 -1.39 -11.56 2.41
C ALA A 25 -0.22 -11.96 3.31
N LYS A 26 0.02 -11.20 4.38
CA LYS A 26 1.09 -11.49 5.33
C LYS A 26 0.90 -12.87 5.98
N ARG A 27 -0.31 -13.21 6.39
CA ARG A 27 -0.62 -14.51 7.01
C ARG A 27 -0.43 -15.67 6.04
N SER A 28 -0.62 -15.43 4.75
CA SER A 28 -0.44 -16.45 3.71
C SER A 28 0.97 -16.44 3.11
N SER A 29 1.89 -15.66 3.67
CA SER A 29 3.25 -15.49 3.18
C SER A 29 3.30 -14.97 1.73
N LEU A 30 2.33 -14.13 1.38
CA LEU A 30 2.24 -13.48 0.06
C LEU A 30 2.64 -12.02 0.19
N GLY A 31 3.16 -11.45 -0.90
CA GLY A 31 3.45 -10.03 -0.98
C GLY A 31 2.18 -9.20 -1.18
N PHE A 32 2.22 -7.94 -0.75
CA PHE A 32 1.14 -6.99 -0.96
C PHE A 32 1.74 -5.60 -1.17
N ALA A 33 1.43 -4.96 -2.27
CA ALA A 33 1.96 -3.65 -2.61
C ALA A 33 0.87 -2.74 -3.15
N LEU A 34 1.04 -1.44 -2.93
CA LEU A 34 0.20 -0.39 -3.50
C LEU A 34 0.99 0.32 -4.60
N LEU A 35 0.31 0.61 -5.69
CA LEU A 35 0.87 1.36 -6.80
C LEU A 35 0.18 2.72 -6.86
N LEU A 36 0.94 3.79 -6.66
CA LEU A 36 0.46 5.18 -6.65
C LEU A 36 1.10 5.95 -7.79
N PRO A 37 0.50 7.10 -8.21
CA PRO A 37 1.12 7.96 -9.22
C PRO A 37 2.52 8.39 -8.79
N ASP A 38 3.49 8.29 -9.69
CA ASP A 38 4.89 8.58 -9.40
C ASP A 38 5.19 10.08 -9.37
N ARG A 39 4.49 10.87 -10.20
CA ARG A 39 4.78 12.29 -10.40
C ARG A 39 3.67 13.22 -9.92
N GLN A 40 2.67 12.69 -9.27
CA GLN A 40 1.52 13.44 -8.81
C GLN A 40 1.26 13.12 -7.35
N TYR A 41 1.19 14.18 -6.54
CA TYR A 41 0.78 14.06 -5.14
C TYR A 41 -0.75 14.08 -5.08
N THR A 42 -1.34 12.97 -4.64
CA THR A 42 -2.80 12.80 -4.61
C THR A 42 -3.34 12.80 -3.19
N GLN A 43 -4.67 12.84 -3.05
CA GLN A 43 -5.32 12.68 -1.76
C GLN A 43 -4.98 11.32 -1.12
N VAL A 44 -4.74 10.30 -1.95
CA VAL A 44 -4.31 8.98 -1.44
C VAL A 44 -2.96 9.09 -0.73
N HIS A 45 -2.01 9.80 -1.31
CA HIS A 45 -0.72 10.08 -0.66
C HIS A 45 -0.93 10.82 0.67
N GLN A 46 -1.79 11.83 0.65
CA GLN A 46 -2.07 12.65 1.82
C GLN A 46 -2.66 11.82 2.97
N ILE A 47 -3.65 10.97 2.68
CA ILE A 47 -4.28 10.16 3.72
C ILE A 47 -3.31 9.13 4.29
N LEU A 48 -2.43 8.58 3.47
CA LEU A 48 -1.40 7.66 3.94
C LEU A 48 -0.40 8.36 4.86
N GLU A 49 -0.03 9.60 4.56
CA GLU A 49 0.84 10.41 5.42
C GLU A 49 0.16 10.77 6.74
N LEU A 50 -1.08 11.27 6.68
CA LEU A 50 -1.83 11.70 7.87
C LEU A 50 -2.10 10.56 8.83
N THR A 51 -2.34 9.36 8.31
CA THR A 51 -2.58 8.16 9.11
C THR A 51 -1.30 7.44 9.49
N ARG A 52 -0.14 7.88 8.99
CA ARG A 52 1.17 7.25 9.17
C ARG A 52 1.24 5.82 8.64
N LEU A 53 0.42 5.51 7.66
CA LEU A 53 0.37 4.18 7.05
C LEU A 53 1.27 4.04 5.82
N GLY A 54 1.94 5.12 5.41
CA GLY A 54 2.84 5.08 4.26
C GLY A 54 4.00 4.10 4.40
N ARG A 55 4.42 3.79 5.63
CA ARG A 55 5.47 2.79 5.89
C ARG A 55 4.91 1.39 6.08
N THR A 56 3.66 1.29 6.54
CA THR A 56 2.99 0.01 6.74
C THR A 56 2.78 -0.72 5.42
N PHE A 57 2.46 0.01 4.35
CA PHE A 57 2.32 -0.55 3.02
C PHE A 57 3.63 -0.47 2.23
N ALA A 58 3.89 -1.44 1.39
CA ALA A 58 4.92 -1.35 0.36
C ALA A 58 4.34 -0.52 -0.79
N ILE A 59 4.83 0.71 -0.98
CA ILE A 59 4.29 1.68 -1.93
C ILE A 59 5.30 1.95 -3.03
N PHE A 60 4.84 1.90 -4.27
CA PHE A 60 5.67 2.12 -5.44
C PHE A 60 4.98 3.03 -6.45
N GLY A 61 5.80 3.75 -7.21
CA GLY A 61 5.31 4.58 -8.32
C GLY A 61 5.38 3.88 -9.67
N LYS A 62 6.03 2.73 -9.75
CA LYS A 62 6.23 1.99 -11.00
C LYS A 62 5.76 0.55 -10.87
N LEU A 63 5.10 0.07 -11.91
CA LEU A 63 4.51 -1.25 -11.93
C LEU A 63 5.55 -2.37 -11.74
N ASP A 64 6.68 -2.28 -12.44
CA ASP A 64 7.72 -3.30 -12.36
C ASP A 64 8.31 -3.43 -10.94
N ALA A 65 8.51 -2.29 -10.26
CA ALA A 65 8.99 -2.27 -8.88
C ALA A 65 7.96 -2.90 -7.93
N ALA A 66 6.67 -2.58 -8.11
CA ALA A 66 5.60 -3.14 -7.31
C ALA A 66 5.49 -4.66 -7.50
N LEU A 67 5.57 -5.13 -8.74
CA LEU A 67 5.52 -6.57 -9.04
C LEU A 67 6.73 -7.31 -8.45
N ALA A 68 7.92 -6.73 -8.53
CA ALA A 68 9.12 -7.32 -7.94
C ALA A 68 8.98 -7.46 -6.42
N ALA A 69 8.42 -6.45 -5.75
CA ALA A 69 8.19 -6.48 -4.31
C ALA A 69 7.17 -7.56 -3.92
N VAL A 70 6.09 -7.70 -4.67
CA VAL A 70 5.08 -8.73 -4.43
C VAL A 70 5.68 -10.13 -4.60
N ARG A 71 6.48 -10.34 -5.64
CA ARG A 71 7.17 -11.62 -5.87
C ARG A 71 8.17 -11.95 -4.77
N ALA A 72 8.77 -10.93 -4.15
CA ALA A 72 9.67 -11.10 -3.02
C ALA A 72 8.96 -11.28 -1.68
N GLY A 73 7.63 -11.27 -1.66
CA GLY A 73 6.83 -11.45 -0.45
C GLY A 73 6.78 -10.21 0.45
N ARG A 74 7.11 -9.03 -0.05
CA ARG A 74 7.10 -7.81 0.74
C ARG A 74 5.69 -7.31 0.98
N VAL A 75 5.42 -6.84 2.18
CA VAL A 75 4.12 -6.27 2.57
C VAL A 75 4.24 -4.85 3.15
N GLY A 76 5.45 -4.32 3.21
CA GLY A 76 5.78 -3.06 3.88
C GLY A 76 6.41 -3.31 5.24
N ASP A 77 6.64 -2.24 5.98
CA ASP A 77 7.22 -2.34 7.32
C ASP A 77 6.20 -2.92 8.30
N PRO A 78 6.62 -3.73 9.27
CA PRO A 78 5.71 -4.21 10.30
C PRO A 78 5.17 -3.03 11.12
N VAL A 79 3.90 -3.13 11.50
CA VAL A 79 3.31 -2.18 12.46
C VAL A 79 3.97 -2.46 13.79
N ARG A 80 4.76 -1.50 14.30
CA ARG A 80 5.37 -1.62 15.61
C ARG A 80 4.34 -1.25 16.66
N ALA A 81 4.13 -2.14 17.61
CA ALA A 81 3.53 -1.76 18.87
C ALA A 81 4.48 -0.75 19.51
N ALA A 82 3.95 0.40 19.81
CA ALA A 82 4.74 1.47 20.41
C ALA A 82 5.32 1.04 21.75
#